data_1f4750e3524c19c5b870034c7014cd90
#
_entry.id   1f4750e3524c19c5b870034c7014cd90
#
_cell.length_a   1.000
_cell.length_b   1.000
_cell.length_c   1.000
_cell.angle_alpha   90.00
_cell.angle_beta   90.00
_cell.angle_gamma   90.00
#
_symmetry.space_group_name_H-M   'P 1'
#
loop_
_entity.id
_entity.type
_entity.pdbx_description
1 polymer ?
#
loop_
_entity_poly.entity_id
_entity_poly.type
_entity_poly.pdbx_seq_one_letter_code
_entity_poly.pdbx_strand_id
1 'polypeptide(L)'
;MNLMMHDVRYQNMTLKNADTLEMDWPDGVDEHGVDHPHSFDMVVANPPYSARWDNNDNKLKDPRFKEYGALAPKTKADYAFLLHGLYHLKQDGTMAIVLPHGVLFRGAKEAQIRKALLEKNQIDAIIGLPANLFYSTGIPTVVLVLKKNKESKDVLFIDASKNFEKGKNQNVLRKEDIDKIIDTYKERKDVDKYAHLASFDEIKENDFNLNIPRYVDTFEPEPEVDLRQVSKELHDVNAQIRDNEQELVGMLKQLTSKDDEVMEGINDIIKNLEGEIK
;
A
#
# COMPACT_ATOMS: atom_id res chain seq x y z
N MET A 1 -8.60 -27.04 -1.92
CA MET A 1 -10.03 -26.64 -1.77
C MET A 1 -10.31 -25.29 -2.44
N ASN A 2 -9.59 -24.20 -2.17
CA ASN A 2 -9.87 -22.87 -2.75
C ASN A 2 -9.89 -22.88 -4.30
N LEU A 3 -8.87 -23.42 -4.96
CA LEU A 3 -8.83 -23.49 -6.43
C LEU A 3 -10.00 -24.30 -7.02
N MET A 4 -10.44 -25.37 -6.34
CA MET A 4 -11.59 -26.16 -6.76
C MET A 4 -12.90 -25.36 -6.64
N MET A 5 -13.01 -24.47 -5.66
CA MET A 5 -14.16 -23.56 -5.52
C MET A 5 -14.22 -22.49 -6.63
N HIS A 6 -13.10 -22.28 -7.34
CA HIS A 6 -12.99 -21.43 -8.51
C HIS A 6 -12.92 -22.24 -9.82
N ASP A 7 -13.54 -23.42 -9.85
CA ASP A 7 -13.68 -24.31 -11.02
C ASP A 7 -12.37 -24.83 -11.64
N VAL A 8 -11.26 -24.75 -10.90
CA VAL A 8 -10.00 -25.38 -11.35
C VAL A 8 -10.06 -26.87 -11.08
N ARG A 9 -9.98 -27.67 -12.15
CA ARG A 9 -9.99 -29.13 -12.04
C ARG A 9 -8.75 -29.65 -11.36
N TYR A 10 -8.89 -30.68 -10.51
CA TYR A 10 -7.78 -31.27 -9.76
C TYR A 10 -6.59 -31.68 -10.65
N GLN A 11 -6.86 -32.26 -11.82
CA GLN A 11 -5.83 -32.67 -12.78
C GLN A 11 -5.02 -31.50 -13.38
N ASN A 12 -5.52 -30.27 -13.24
CA ASN A 12 -4.86 -29.05 -13.70
C ASN A 12 -4.15 -28.30 -12.55
N MET A 13 -3.99 -28.96 -11.39
CA MET A 13 -3.32 -28.36 -10.22
C MET A 13 -2.08 -29.19 -9.86
N THR A 14 -1.00 -28.50 -9.57
CA THR A 14 0.17 -29.08 -8.91
C THR A 14 0.37 -28.32 -7.60
N LEU A 15 0.18 -29.02 -6.49
CA LEU A 15 0.29 -28.46 -5.14
C LEU A 15 1.45 -29.10 -4.40
N LYS A 16 2.29 -28.30 -3.74
CA LYS A 16 3.38 -28.76 -2.92
C LYS A 16 3.42 -27.99 -1.60
N ASN A 17 3.65 -28.69 -0.51
CA ASN A 17 3.90 -28.07 0.79
C ASN A 17 5.42 -27.92 0.98
N ALA A 18 5.92 -26.70 0.84
CA ALA A 18 7.34 -26.40 0.97
C ALA A 18 7.52 -24.92 1.38
N ASP A 19 8.68 -24.59 1.94
CA ASP A 19 9.12 -23.21 2.05
C ASP A 19 9.65 -22.76 0.69
N THR A 20 8.93 -21.85 0.04
CA THR A 20 9.21 -21.34 -1.29
C THR A 20 10.59 -20.67 -1.40
N LEU A 21 11.09 -20.07 -0.33
CA LEU A 21 12.38 -19.37 -0.33
C LEU A 21 13.56 -20.29 0.01
N GLU A 22 13.30 -21.44 0.64
CA GLU A 22 14.33 -22.44 0.95
C GLU A 22 14.48 -23.47 -0.17
N MET A 23 13.38 -23.87 -0.78
CA MET A 23 13.36 -24.87 -1.85
C MET A 23 13.04 -24.18 -3.17
N ASP A 24 13.92 -24.33 -4.13
CA ASP A 24 13.70 -23.86 -5.50
C ASP A 24 12.73 -24.79 -6.21
N TRP A 25 11.48 -24.69 -5.88
CA TRP A 25 10.39 -25.45 -6.51
C TRP A 25 9.53 -24.49 -7.34
N PRO A 26 9.05 -24.87 -8.53
CA PRO A 26 8.89 -26.25 -9.03
C PRO A 26 9.99 -26.68 -10.01
N ASP A 27 11.19 -26.79 -9.56
CA ASP A 27 12.30 -27.14 -10.42
C ASP A 27 12.44 -28.62 -10.68
N GLY A 28 13.12 -28.96 -11.75
CA GLY A 28 13.49 -30.30 -12.13
C GLY A 28 14.96 -30.36 -12.54
N VAL A 29 15.60 -31.40 -12.13
CA VAL A 29 16.98 -31.72 -12.55
C VAL A 29 16.93 -32.72 -13.65
N ASP A 30 17.63 -32.48 -14.76
CA ASP A 30 17.71 -33.42 -15.87
C ASP A 30 18.64 -34.63 -15.55
N GLU A 31 18.77 -35.55 -16.50
CA GLU A 31 19.62 -36.72 -16.35
C GLU A 31 21.11 -36.40 -16.21
N HIS A 32 21.52 -35.18 -16.53
CA HIS A 32 22.88 -34.67 -16.38
C HIS A 32 23.10 -33.87 -15.13
N GLY A 33 22.06 -33.72 -14.26
CA GLY A 33 22.11 -32.95 -13.04
C GLY A 33 22.01 -31.44 -13.25
N VAL A 34 21.57 -31.00 -14.44
CA VAL A 34 21.35 -29.61 -14.76
C VAL A 34 19.94 -29.21 -14.31
N ASP A 35 19.86 -28.12 -13.55
CA ASP A 35 18.60 -27.59 -13.06
C ASP A 35 17.84 -26.87 -14.17
N HIS A 36 16.61 -27.29 -14.40
CA HIS A 36 15.70 -26.72 -15.39
C HIS A 36 14.45 -26.18 -14.67
N PRO A 37 14.45 -24.90 -14.28
CA PRO A 37 13.33 -24.33 -13.58
C PRO A 37 12.06 -24.39 -14.43
N HIS A 38 10.95 -24.84 -13.82
CA HIS A 38 9.66 -24.69 -14.46
C HIS A 38 9.35 -23.22 -14.67
N SER A 39 8.94 -22.84 -15.87
CA SER A 39 8.59 -21.48 -16.22
C SER A 39 7.12 -21.37 -16.64
N PHE A 40 6.50 -20.26 -16.27
CA PHE A 40 5.08 -19.99 -16.43
C PHE A 40 4.84 -18.76 -17.30
N ASP A 41 3.72 -18.77 -18.04
CA ASP A 41 3.28 -17.62 -18.82
C ASP A 41 2.80 -16.48 -17.92
N MET A 42 2.25 -16.85 -16.76
CA MET A 42 1.74 -15.88 -15.79
C MET A 42 2.10 -16.30 -14.36
N VAL A 43 2.54 -15.35 -13.57
CA VAL A 43 2.75 -15.49 -12.13
C VAL A 43 1.92 -14.45 -11.39
N VAL A 44 1.06 -14.90 -10.47
CA VAL A 44 0.27 -14.02 -9.61
C VAL A 44 0.57 -14.37 -8.16
N ALA A 45 0.96 -13.38 -7.34
CA ALA A 45 1.36 -13.62 -5.96
C ALA A 45 0.85 -12.53 -5.02
N ASN A 46 0.43 -12.96 -3.83
CA ASN A 46 0.19 -12.10 -2.67
C ASN A 46 0.90 -12.75 -1.48
N PRO A 47 2.23 -12.59 -1.37
CA PRO A 47 3.03 -13.21 -0.33
C PRO A 47 2.79 -12.57 1.04
N PRO A 48 3.20 -13.21 2.15
CA PRO A 48 3.14 -12.60 3.46
C PRO A 48 4.06 -11.37 3.52
N TYR A 49 3.49 -10.20 3.88
CA TYR A 49 4.22 -8.93 3.89
C TYR A 49 5.27 -8.89 5.00
N SER A 50 6.46 -8.40 4.65
CA SER A 50 7.59 -8.23 5.59
C SER A 50 7.89 -9.50 6.40
N ALA A 51 7.74 -10.66 5.81
CA ALA A 51 8.06 -11.94 6.44
C ALA A 51 9.57 -12.04 6.74
N ARG A 52 9.91 -12.73 7.82
CA ARG A 52 11.30 -13.12 8.10
C ARG A 52 11.66 -14.33 7.23
N TRP A 53 12.89 -14.34 6.74
CA TRP A 53 13.43 -15.44 5.97
C TRP A 53 14.94 -15.63 6.26
N ASP A 54 15.48 -16.79 5.89
CA ASP A 54 16.92 -16.99 5.94
C ASP A 54 17.59 -16.35 4.72
N ASN A 55 18.32 -15.25 4.94
CA ASN A 55 19.06 -14.54 3.91
C ASN A 55 20.58 -14.86 3.99
N ASN A 56 20.92 -16.09 4.26
CA ASN A 56 22.31 -16.55 4.29
C ASN A 56 23.04 -16.18 2.97
N ASP A 57 24.29 -15.71 3.09
CA ASP A 57 25.10 -15.24 1.95
C ASP A 57 25.28 -16.30 0.84
N ASN A 58 25.15 -17.58 1.16
CA ASN A 58 25.16 -18.64 0.16
C ASN A 58 24.03 -18.47 -0.88
N LYS A 59 22.93 -17.85 -0.51
CA LYS A 59 21.81 -17.54 -1.43
C LYS A 59 22.18 -16.50 -2.50
N LEU A 60 23.29 -15.78 -2.35
CA LEU A 60 23.83 -14.97 -3.45
C LEU A 60 24.32 -15.84 -4.64
N LYS A 61 24.53 -17.14 -4.44
CA LYS A 61 24.85 -18.09 -5.51
C LYS A 61 23.61 -18.72 -6.15
N ASP A 62 22.47 -18.60 -5.49
CA ASP A 62 21.19 -19.09 -5.97
C ASP A 62 20.80 -18.34 -7.27
N PRO A 63 20.47 -19.06 -8.36
CA PRO A 63 20.14 -18.46 -9.65
C PRO A 63 18.99 -17.43 -9.56
N ARG A 64 18.09 -17.58 -8.61
CA ARG A 64 16.98 -16.63 -8.38
C ARG A 64 17.44 -15.25 -7.97
N PHE A 65 18.56 -15.14 -7.23
CA PHE A 65 19.00 -13.91 -6.56
C PHE A 65 20.32 -13.36 -7.09
N LYS A 66 21.21 -14.22 -7.61
CA LYS A 66 22.60 -13.88 -7.96
C LYS A 66 22.76 -12.66 -8.88
N GLU A 67 21.79 -12.44 -9.76
CA GLU A 67 21.86 -11.39 -10.78
C GLU A 67 21.49 -10.00 -10.29
N TYR A 68 20.98 -9.89 -9.06
CA TYR A 68 20.49 -8.61 -8.50
C TYR A 68 21.45 -7.98 -7.50
N GLY A 69 22.60 -8.61 -7.25
CA GLY A 69 23.71 -8.05 -6.47
C GLY A 69 23.46 -7.94 -4.96
N ALA A 70 22.27 -8.27 -4.48
CA ALA A 70 21.90 -8.23 -3.07
C ALA A 70 20.79 -9.22 -2.75
N LEU A 71 20.72 -9.64 -1.48
CA LEU A 71 19.59 -10.37 -0.92
C LEU A 71 18.65 -9.41 -0.20
N ALA A 72 17.36 -9.70 -0.24
CA ALA A 72 16.37 -9.01 0.57
C ALA A 72 16.75 -9.05 2.07
N PRO A 73 16.40 -8.03 2.87
CA PRO A 73 16.71 -8.03 4.30
C PRO A 73 16.09 -9.23 5.03
N LYS A 74 16.79 -9.77 6.03
CA LYS A 74 16.33 -10.92 6.83
C LYS A 74 14.92 -10.75 7.41
N THR A 75 14.54 -9.52 7.70
CA THR A 75 13.23 -9.18 8.31
C THR A 75 12.17 -8.78 7.28
N LYS A 76 12.48 -8.81 5.98
CA LYS A 76 11.60 -8.34 4.90
C LYS A 76 11.88 -9.12 3.63
N ALA A 77 11.23 -10.27 3.48
CA ALA A 77 11.36 -11.16 2.32
C ALA A 77 10.63 -10.65 1.06
N ASP A 78 10.05 -9.45 1.08
CA ASP A 78 9.21 -8.91 0.02
C ASP A 78 9.86 -9.08 -1.37
N TYR A 79 11.10 -8.61 -1.53
CA TYR A 79 11.84 -8.78 -2.77
C TYR A 79 12.31 -10.23 -3.03
N ALA A 80 12.49 -11.07 -2.02
CA ALA A 80 12.84 -12.46 -2.23
C ALA A 80 11.70 -13.22 -2.93
N PHE A 81 10.45 -13.00 -2.51
CA PHE A 81 9.27 -13.54 -3.19
C PHE A 81 9.12 -12.99 -4.61
N LEU A 82 9.38 -11.69 -4.81
CA LEU A 82 9.34 -11.09 -6.13
C LEU A 82 10.35 -11.75 -7.08
N LEU A 83 11.60 -11.88 -6.65
CA LEU A 83 12.67 -12.47 -7.45
C LEU A 83 12.44 -13.97 -7.73
N HIS A 84 11.90 -14.72 -6.74
CA HIS A 84 11.50 -16.10 -6.95
C HIS A 84 10.43 -16.22 -8.06
N GLY A 85 9.34 -15.44 -7.98
CA GLY A 85 8.31 -15.47 -9.01
C GLY A 85 8.83 -15.02 -10.38
N LEU A 86 9.69 -14.00 -10.42
CA LEU A 86 10.29 -13.53 -11.67
C LEU A 86 11.25 -14.56 -12.28
N TYR A 87 11.96 -15.33 -11.48
CA TYR A 87 12.83 -16.41 -11.97
C TYR A 87 12.03 -17.45 -12.76
N HIS A 88 10.88 -17.86 -12.22
CA HIS A 88 9.98 -18.83 -12.86
C HIS A 88 9.07 -18.23 -13.95
N LEU A 89 9.25 -16.98 -14.32
CA LEU A 89 8.51 -16.37 -15.41
C LEU A 89 9.16 -16.68 -16.76
N LYS A 90 8.38 -17.04 -17.77
CA LYS A 90 8.85 -17.13 -19.16
C LYS A 90 9.31 -15.77 -19.68
N GLN A 91 10.04 -15.75 -20.79
CA GLN A 91 10.58 -14.52 -21.38
C GLN A 91 9.48 -13.53 -21.81
N ASP A 92 8.38 -14.03 -22.33
CA ASP A 92 7.19 -13.28 -22.75
C ASP A 92 6.06 -13.29 -21.71
N GLY A 93 6.34 -13.85 -20.53
CA GLY A 93 5.38 -13.93 -19.44
C GLY A 93 5.16 -12.60 -18.70
N THR A 94 4.08 -12.55 -17.94
CA THR A 94 3.73 -11.40 -17.08
C THR A 94 3.55 -11.85 -15.64
N MET A 95 4.17 -11.11 -14.71
CA MET A 95 3.97 -11.32 -13.28
C MET A 95 3.24 -10.13 -12.65
N ALA A 96 2.29 -10.40 -11.78
CA ALA A 96 1.67 -9.40 -10.90
C ALA A 96 1.83 -9.83 -9.44
N ILE A 97 2.44 -8.97 -8.63
CA ILE A 97 2.68 -9.25 -7.21
C ILE A 97 2.19 -8.09 -6.34
N VAL A 98 1.45 -8.43 -5.29
CA VAL A 98 0.99 -7.46 -4.29
C VAL A 98 2.01 -7.37 -3.18
N LEU A 99 2.50 -6.17 -2.90
CA LEU A 99 3.53 -5.91 -1.89
C LEU A 99 3.18 -4.66 -1.07
N PRO A 100 3.77 -4.50 0.13
CA PRO A 100 3.61 -3.26 0.90
C PRO A 100 4.26 -2.08 0.17
N HIS A 101 3.62 -0.92 0.21
CA HIS A 101 4.07 0.30 -0.48
C HIS A 101 5.55 0.65 -0.23
N GLY A 102 6.07 0.32 0.96
CA GLY A 102 7.46 0.57 1.32
C GLY A 102 8.51 -0.02 0.37
N VAL A 103 8.22 -1.08 -0.39
CA VAL A 103 9.17 -1.67 -1.36
C VAL A 103 9.59 -0.67 -2.44
N LEU A 104 8.79 0.35 -2.70
CA LEU A 104 9.05 1.35 -3.73
C LEU A 104 10.19 2.32 -3.37
N PHE A 105 10.44 2.55 -2.07
CA PHE A 105 11.37 3.61 -1.63
C PHE A 105 12.36 3.24 -0.52
N ARG A 106 12.21 2.05 0.11
CA ARG A 106 13.18 1.64 1.12
C ARG A 106 14.60 1.56 0.53
N GLY A 107 15.58 1.97 1.34
CA GLY A 107 16.98 2.04 0.94
C GLY A 107 17.78 0.74 1.07
N ALA A 108 19.10 0.84 1.12
CA ALA A 108 20.06 -0.23 1.32
C ALA A 108 19.89 -1.40 0.31
N LYS A 109 19.75 -2.64 0.78
CA LYS A 109 19.65 -3.84 -0.06
C LYS A 109 18.44 -3.83 -0.99
N GLU A 110 17.29 -3.32 -0.52
CA GLU A 110 16.09 -3.22 -1.35
C GLU A 110 16.28 -2.20 -2.49
N ALA A 111 16.98 -1.09 -2.24
CA ALA A 111 17.31 -0.12 -3.31
C ALA A 111 18.23 -0.73 -4.38
N GLN A 112 19.19 -1.57 -3.99
CA GLN A 112 20.08 -2.28 -4.94
C GLN A 112 19.29 -3.23 -5.84
N ILE A 113 18.40 -4.04 -5.26
CA ILE A 113 17.58 -4.97 -6.02
C ILE A 113 16.64 -4.20 -6.96
N ARG A 114 15.99 -3.15 -6.47
CA ARG A 114 15.09 -2.30 -7.25
C ARG A 114 15.79 -1.66 -8.44
N LYS A 115 16.99 -1.10 -8.22
CA LYS A 115 17.82 -0.56 -9.29
C LYS A 115 18.18 -1.62 -10.34
N ALA A 116 18.60 -2.81 -9.92
CA ALA A 116 18.91 -3.91 -10.82
C ALA A 116 17.71 -4.33 -11.66
N LEU A 117 16.51 -4.42 -11.07
CA LEU A 117 15.27 -4.71 -11.79
C LEU A 117 14.95 -3.67 -12.87
N LEU A 118 15.16 -2.39 -12.58
CA LEU A 118 14.94 -1.29 -13.52
C LEU A 118 15.98 -1.29 -14.65
N GLU A 119 17.26 -1.47 -14.32
CA GLU A 119 18.34 -1.55 -15.32
C GLU A 119 18.16 -2.75 -16.27
N LYS A 120 17.64 -3.88 -15.76
CA LYS A 120 17.26 -5.06 -16.53
C LYS A 120 15.92 -4.89 -17.28
N ASN A 121 15.26 -3.73 -17.16
CA ASN A 121 13.98 -3.43 -17.79
C ASN A 121 12.86 -4.43 -17.40
N GLN A 122 12.77 -4.80 -16.13
CA GLN A 122 11.84 -5.85 -15.68
C GLN A 122 10.59 -5.32 -14.96
N ILE A 123 10.55 -4.04 -14.57
CA ILE A 123 9.35 -3.43 -13.98
C ILE A 123 8.53 -2.77 -15.10
N ASP A 124 7.28 -3.21 -15.28
CA ASP A 124 6.40 -2.72 -16.34
C ASP A 124 5.42 -1.65 -15.84
N ALA A 125 4.78 -1.90 -14.69
CA ALA A 125 3.88 -0.93 -14.07
C ALA A 125 3.87 -1.05 -12.54
N ILE A 126 3.49 0.04 -11.90
CA ILE A 126 3.30 0.17 -10.45
C ILE A 126 1.92 0.75 -10.22
N ILE A 127 1.08 0.00 -9.52
CA ILE A 127 -0.32 0.37 -9.26
C ILE A 127 -0.51 0.51 -7.76
N GLY A 128 -0.73 1.73 -7.29
CA GLY A 128 -1.05 2.03 -5.89
C GLY A 128 -2.49 1.67 -5.59
N LEU A 129 -2.70 0.88 -4.54
CA LEU A 129 -4.01 0.45 -4.09
C LEU A 129 -4.46 1.22 -2.84
N PRO A 130 -5.77 1.32 -2.59
CA PRO A 130 -6.30 1.93 -1.37
C PRO A 130 -5.74 1.28 -0.11
N ALA A 131 -5.51 2.08 0.92
CA ALA A 131 -5.27 1.57 2.27
C ALA A 131 -6.49 0.78 2.77
N ASN A 132 -6.29 -0.05 3.78
CA ASN A 132 -7.36 -0.82 4.40
C ASN A 132 -8.19 -1.68 3.41
N LEU A 133 -7.52 -2.22 2.39
CA LEU A 133 -8.15 -3.09 1.38
C LEU A 133 -8.14 -4.57 1.82
N PHE A 134 -7.13 -5.01 2.57
CA PHE A 134 -6.94 -6.40 2.98
C PHE A 134 -7.30 -6.62 4.46
N TYR A 135 -7.90 -7.79 4.77
CA TYR A 135 -8.36 -8.13 6.13
C TYR A 135 -7.25 -8.12 7.19
N SER A 136 -6.03 -8.47 6.80
CA SER A 136 -4.90 -8.65 7.72
C SER A 136 -4.11 -7.38 8.00
N THR A 137 -4.35 -6.29 7.26
CA THR A 137 -3.53 -5.07 7.35
C THR A 137 -4.27 -3.84 6.84
N GLY A 138 -4.10 -2.72 7.55
CA GLY A 138 -4.60 -1.40 7.10
C GLY A 138 -3.60 -0.60 6.27
N ILE A 139 -2.37 -1.13 6.03
CA ILE A 139 -1.37 -0.39 5.27
C ILE A 139 -1.71 -0.31 3.78
N PRO A 140 -1.32 0.77 3.08
CA PRO A 140 -1.42 0.84 1.63
C PRO A 140 -0.49 -0.20 0.98
N THR A 141 -0.97 -0.80 -0.09
CA THR A 141 -0.25 -1.80 -0.87
C THR A 141 -0.11 -1.37 -2.32
N VAL A 142 0.75 -2.05 -3.05
CA VAL A 142 0.97 -1.82 -4.47
C VAL A 142 0.95 -3.14 -5.22
N VAL A 143 0.48 -3.11 -6.47
CA VAL A 143 0.72 -4.18 -7.42
C VAL A 143 1.91 -3.78 -8.27
N LEU A 144 2.96 -4.60 -8.26
CA LEU A 144 4.04 -4.50 -9.23
C LEU A 144 3.76 -5.46 -10.38
N VAL A 145 3.75 -4.92 -11.59
CA VAL A 145 3.68 -5.72 -12.82
C VAL A 145 5.07 -5.83 -13.41
N LEU A 146 5.53 -7.07 -13.60
CA LEU A 146 6.87 -7.37 -14.11
C LEU A 146 6.78 -8.18 -15.41
N LYS A 147 7.75 -7.93 -16.28
CA LYS A 147 7.98 -8.65 -17.54
C LYS A 147 9.48 -8.85 -17.75
N LYS A 148 9.90 -9.92 -18.38
CA LYS A 148 11.32 -10.13 -18.72
C LYS A 148 11.71 -9.48 -20.06
N ASN A 149 10.80 -9.45 -21.01
CA ASN A 149 11.03 -8.91 -22.35
C ASN A 149 10.10 -7.74 -22.63
N LYS A 150 10.56 -6.53 -22.31
CA LYS A 150 9.86 -5.28 -22.56
C LYS A 150 10.56 -4.52 -23.70
N GLU A 151 9.79 -3.97 -24.63
CA GLU A 151 10.31 -3.13 -25.71
C GLU A 151 10.70 -1.73 -25.21
N SER A 152 9.83 -1.09 -24.42
CA SER A 152 10.09 0.22 -23.80
C SER A 152 10.70 0.07 -22.41
N LYS A 153 11.56 1.03 -22.03
CA LYS A 153 12.10 1.13 -20.66
C LYS A 153 11.20 1.93 -19.71
N ASP A 154 10.13 2.51 -20.23
CA ASP A 154 9.23 3.32 -19.43
C ASP A 154 8.44 2.47 -18.43
N VAL A 155 8.14 3.04 -17.27
CA VAL A 155 7.33 2.41 -16.23
C VAL A 155 6.05 3.21 -16.06
N LEU A 156 4.91 2.52 -16.10
CA LEU A 156 3.61 3.14 -15.88
C LEU A 156 3.31 3.18 -14.37
N PHE A 157 3.07 4.37 -13.84
CA PHE A 157 2.58 4.58 -12.48
C PHE A 157 1.08 4.86 -12.53
N ILE A 158 0.31 4.16 -11.71
CA ILE A 158 -1.13 4.37 -11.53
C ILE A 158 -1.39 4.56 -10.03
N ASP A 159 -2.00 5.67 -9.67
CA ASP A 159 -2.47 5.91 -8.31
C ASP A 159 -3.98 5.68 -8.20
N ALA A 160 -4.36 4.46 -7.81
CA ALA A 160 -5.74 4.11 -7.52
C ALA A 160 -6.08 4.20 -6.02
N SER A 161 -5.23 4.82 -5.21
CA SER A 161 -5.38 4.90 -3.75
C SER A 161 -6.66 5.58 -3.28
N LYS A 162 -7.23 6.47 -4.11
CA LYS A 162 -8.48 7.20 -3.84
C LYS A 162 -9.71 6.56 -4.49
N ASN A 163 -9.55 5.52 -5.31
CA ASN A 163 -10.64 4.88 -6.06
C ASN A 163 -11.12 3.63 -5.31
N PHE A 164 -12.12 3.79 -4.45
CA PHE A 164 -12.71 2.71 -3.68
C PHE A 164 -14.07 3.11 -3.10
N GLU A 165 -14.84 2.13 -2.69
CA GLU A 165 -16.01 2.29 -1.85
C GLU A 165 -15.65 1.98 -0.40
N LYS A 166 -16.07 2.84 0.53
CA LYS A 166 -15.84 2.64 1.96
C LYS A 166 -16.82 1.61 2.50
N GLY A 167 -16.33 0.41 2.77
CA GLY A 167 -17.11 -0.63 3.44
C GLY A 167 -17.13 -0.48 4.97
N LYS A 168 -17.89 -1.35 5.64
CA LYS A 168 -18.05 -1.32 7.10
C LYS A 168 -16.73 -1.58 7.85
N ASN A 169 -15.94 -2.54 7.39
CA ASN A 169 -14.71 -2.98 8.06
C ASN A 169 -13.46 -2.69 7.23
N GLN A 170 -13.59 -2.59 5.92
CA GLN A 170 -12.49 -2.37 4.99
C GLN A 170 -12.98 -1.67 3.73
N ASN A 171 -12.06 -1.09 2.98
CA ASN A 171 -12.34 -0.52 1.67
C ASN A 171 -12.51 -1.62 0.62
N VAL A 172 -13.28 -1.35 -0.41
CA VAL A 172 -13.59 -2.32 -1.48
C VAL A 172 -13.32 -1.66 -2.83
N LEU A 173 -12.59 -2.35 -3.70
CA LEU A 173 -12.48 -1.96 -5.10
C LEU A 173 -13.75 -2.42 -5.84
N ARG A 174 -14.48 -1.47 -6.40
CA ARG A 174 -15.63 -1.75 -7.24
C ARG A 174 -15.18 -2.20 -8.62
N LYS A 175 -16.10 -2.80 -9.37
CA LYS A 175 -15.79 -3.22 -10.74
C LYS A 175 -15.28 -2.05 -11.60
N GLU A 176 -15.90 -0.89 -11.48
CA GLU A 176 -15.49 0.33 -12.19
C GLU A 176 -14.09 0.80 -11.85
N ASP A 177 -13.65 0.67 -10.58
CA ASP A 177 -12.30 1.01 -10.13
C ASP A 177 -11.27 0.06 -10.76
N ILE A 178 -11.60 -1.24 -10.80
CA ILE A 178 -10.76 -2.27 -11.43
C ILE A 178 -10.69 -2.06 -12.95
N ASP A 179 -11.83 -1.83 -13.61
CA ASP A 179 -11.89 -1.58 -15.06
C ASP A 179 -11.05 -0.34 -15.42
N LYS A 180 -11.12 0.74 -14.63
CA LYS A 180 -10.30 1.94 -14.81
C LYS A 180 -8.80 1.65 -14.73
N ILE A 181 -8.37 0.86 -13.75
CA ILE A 181 -6.96 0.42 -13.63
C ILE A 181 -6.53 -0.36 -14.88
N ILE A 182 -7.35 -1.33 -15.31
CA ILE A 182 -7.05 -2.19 -16.45
C ILE A 182 -6.99 -1.39 -17.75
N ASP A 183 -7.93 -0.48 -17.97
CA ASP A 183 -7.98 0.33 -19.20
C ASP A 183 -6.80 1.31 -19.23
N THR A 184 -6.48 1.98 -18.13
CA THR A 184 -5.29 2.84 -18.02
C THR A 184 -4.00 2.04 -18.27
N TYR A 185 -3.90 0.82 -17.72
CA TYR A 185 -2.75 -0.06 -17.96
C TYR A 185 -2.60 -0.42 -19.45
N LYS A 186 -3.70 -0.70 -20.15
CA LYS A 186 -3.70 -1.03 -21.59
C LYS A 186 -3.34 0.17 -22.46
N GLU A 187 -3.88 1.34 -22.13
CA GLU A 187 -3.66 2.56 -22.90
C GLU A 187 -2.25 3.11 -22.74
N ARG A 188 -1.60 2.92 -21.57
CA ARG A 188 -0.24 3.38 -21.24
C ARG A 188 -0.04 4.86 -21.53
N LYS A 189 -0.95 5.70 -21.08
CA LYS A 189 -0.92 7.16 -21.27
C LYS A 189 -1.01 7.87 -19.92
N ASP A 190 -0.54 9.10 -19.90
CA ASP A 190 -0.73 10.00 -18.78
C ASP A 190 -2.21 10.31 -18.60
N VAL A 191 -2.67 10.25 -17.35
CA VAL A 191 -4.00 10.64 -16.93
C VAL A 191 -3.84 11.58 -15.74
N ASP A 192 -4.37 12.78 -15.86
CA ASP A 192 -4.23 13.82 -14.82
C ASP A 192 -4.62 13.27 -13.44
N LYS A 193 -3.75 13.52 -12.45
CA LYS A 193 -3.91 13.09 -11.05
C LYS A 193 -4.13 11.58 -10.82
N TYR A 194 -3.88 10.76 -11.84
CA TYR A 194 -4.17 9.33 -11.77
C TYR A 194 -3.06 8.42 -12.31
N ALA A 195 -2.45 8.75 -13.46
CA ALA A 195 -1.41 7.93 -14.04
C ALA A 195 -0.35 8.74 -14.76
N HIS A 196 0.90 8.25 -14.72
CA HIS A 196 2.03 8.84 -15.42
C HIS A 196 2.93 7.74 -16.01
N LEU A 197 3.32 7.89 -17.26
CA LEU A 197 4.26 7.02 -17.94
C LEU A 197 5.69 7.60 -17.83
N ALA A 198 6.37 7.23 -16.75
CA ALA A 198 7.70 7.74 -16.45
C ALA A 198 8.77 7.10 -17.33
N SER A 199 9.63 7.93 -17.92
CA SER A 199 10.80 7.46 -18.67
C SER A 199 11.88 6.90 -17.73
N PHE A 200 12.78 6.05 -18.26
CA PHE A 200 13.90 5.53 -17.48
C PHE A 200 14.82 6.63 -16.94
N ASP A 201 15.02 7.71 -17.72
CA ASP A 201 15.86 8.84 -17.31
C ASP A 201 15.23 9.61 -16.15
N GLU A 202 13.93 9.84 -16.18
CA GLU A 202 13.17 10.43 -15.07
C GLU A 202 13.28 9.59 -13.79
N ILE A 203 13.16 8.26 -13.91
CA ILE A 203 13.30 7.35 -12.77
C ILE A 203 14.73 7.40 -12.22
N LYS A 204 15.73 7.53 -13.09
CA LYS A 204 17.13 7.65 -12.70
C LYS A 204 17.41 8.98 -11.99
N GLU A 205 16.83 10.09 -12.45
CA GLU A 205 16.90 11.41 -11.80
C GLU A 205 16.25 11.38 -10.40
N ASN A 206 15.26 10.53 -10.21
CA ASN A 206 14.64 10.26 -8.91
C ASN A 206 15.39 9.21 -8.06
N ASP A 207 16.68 8.93 -8.33
CA ASP A 207 17.51 7.96 -7.61
C ASP A 207 16.90 6.54 -7.56
N PHE A 208 16.21 6.13 -8.62
CA PHE A 208 15.47 4.84 -8.67
C PHE A 208 14.46 4.67 -7.54
N ASN A 209 13.97 5.77 -6.98
CA ASN A 209 12.90 5.79 -6.01
C ASN A 209 11.57 5.77 -6.76
N LEU A 210 10.76 4.74 -6.50
CA LEU A 210 9.50 4.49 -7.20
C LEU A 210 8.27 4.93 -6.39
N ASN A 211 8.44 5.81 -5.41
CA ASN A 211 7.32 6.32 -4.62
C ASN A 211 6.34 7.07 -5.53
N ILE A 212 5.10 6.58 -5.61
CA ILE A 212 4.08 7.03 -6.56
C ILE A 212 3.87 8.56 -6.56
N PRO A 213 3.79 9.27 -5.40
CA PRO A 213 3.63 10.72 -5.38
C PRO A 213 4.76 11.54 -6.05
N ARG A 214 5.88 10.90 -6.42
CA ARG A 214 6.94 11.56 -7.20
C ARG A 214 6.63 11.62 -8.69
N TYR A 215 5.68 10.81 -9.16
CA TYR A 215 5.32 10.65 -10.56
C TYR A 215 3.88 11.05 -10.83
N VAL A 216 2.99 10.81 -9.89
CA VAL A 216 1.57 11.17 -9.99
C VAL A 216 1.25 12.19 -8.91
N ASP A 217 1.08 13.45 -9.32
CA ASP A 217 0.67 14.51 -8.39
C ASP A 217 -0.85 14.47 -8.19
N THR A 218 -1.27 13.96 -7.05
CA THR A 218 -2.68 13.91 -6.65
C THR A 218 -3.07 15.08 -5.75
N PHE A 219 -2.23 16.13 -5.67
CA PHE A 219 -2.51 17.30 -4.85
C PHE A 219 -3.76 18.03 -5.38
N GLU A 220 -4.71 18.23 -4.52
CA GLU A 220 -5.84 19.12 -4.70
C GLU A 220 -5.65 20.29 -3.74
N PRO A 221 -5.55 21.53 -4.23
CA PRO A 221 -5.50 22.66 -3.33
C PRO A 221 -6.77 22.67 -2.48
N GLU A 222 -6.59 22.82 -1.17
CA GLU A 222 -7.73 23.00 -0.29
C GLU A 222 -8.51 24.26 -0.74
N PRO A 223 -9.85 24.21 -0.70
CA PRO A 223 -10.65 25.39 -1.02
C PRO A 223 -10.24 26.55 -0.11
N GLU A 224 -10.14 27.74 -0.68
CA GLU A 224 -9.82 28.94 0.10
C GLU A 224 -10.81 29.08 1.26
N VAL A 225 -10.26 29.17 2.47
CA VAL A 225 -11.08 29.35 3.68
C VAL A 225 -11.55 30.77 3.71
N ASP A 226 -12.88 30.99 3.64
CA ASP A 226 -13.46 32.31 3.87
C ASP A 226 -13.36 32.67 5.35
N LEU A 227 -12.33 33.44 5.68
CA LEU A 227 -12.09 33.91 7.05
C LEU A 227 -13.26 34.68 7.66
N ARG A 228 -14.11 35.32 6.83
CA ARG A 228 -15.29 36.04 7.30
C ARG A 228 -16.37 35.05 7.74
N GLN A 229 -16.57 33.98 6.98
CA GLN A 229 -17.51 32.94 7.34
C GLN A 229 -17.06 32.22 8.61
N VAL A 230 -15.78 31.84 8.70
CA VAL A 230 -15.21 31.19 9.90
C VAL A 230 -15.31 32.09 11.11
N SER A 231 -15.06 33.41 10.97
CA SER A 231 -15.21 34.37 12.06
C SER A 231 -16.67 34.47 12.56
N LYS A 232 -17.64 34.43 11.64
CA LYS A 232 -19.06 34.41 11.99
C LYS A 232 -19.45 33.12 12.71
N GLU A 233 -19.07 31.97 12.17
CA GLU A 233 -19.33 30.66 12.79
C GLU A 233 -18.71 30.57 14.19
N LEU A 234 -17.49 31.07 14.38
CA LEU A 234 -16.84 31.13 15.69
C LEU A 234 -17.61 32.03 16.66
N HIS A 235 -18.10 33.17 16.19
CA HIS A 235 -18.93 34.06 17.00
C HIS A 235 -20.23 33.37 17.43
N ASP A 236 -20.91 32.70 16.50
CA ASP A 236 -22.17 32.00 16.76
C ASP A 236 -21.97 30.83 17.75
N VAL A 237 -20.88 30.04 17.59
CA VAL A 237 -20.54 28.97 18.54
C VAL A 237 -20.21 29.51 19.93
N ASN A 238 -19.45 30.61 20.02
CA ASN A 238 -19.13 31.23 21.31
C ASN A 238 -20.37 31.80 21.98
N ALA A 239 -21.37 32.30 21.23
CA ALA A 239 -22.66 32.71 21.77
C ALA A 239 -23.42 31.51 22.37
N GLN A 240 -23.50 30.39 21.62
CA GLN A 240 -24.15 29.17 22.11
C GLN A 240 -23.47 28.61 23.37
N ILE A 241 -22.13 28.63 23.43
CA ILE A 241 -21.39 28.19 24.62
C ILE A 241 -21.82 29.04 25.82
N ARG A 242 -21.83 30.37 25.69
CA ARG A 242 -22.26 31.28 26.78
C ARG A 242 -23.70 31.04 27.22
N ASP A 243 -24.62 30.84 26.27
CA ASP A 243 -26.02 30.56 26.59
C ASP A 243 -26.15 29.26 27.37
N ASN A 244 -25.45 28.21 26.97
CA ASN A 244 -25.41 26.90 27.66
C ASN A 244 -24.78 26.98 29.06
N GLU A 245 -23.72 27.77 29.22
CA GLU A 245 -23.08 28.01 30.52
C GLU A 245 -24.02 28.76 31.46
N GLN A 246 -24.77 29.79 30.97
CA GLN A 246 -25.78 30.47 31.76
C GLN A 246 -26.92 29.56 32.18
N GLU A 247 -27.40 28.68 31.28
CA GLU A 247 -28.42 27.68 31.60
C GLU A 247 -27.91 26.71 32.66
N LEU A 248 -26.68 26.21 32.52
CA LEU A 248 -26.05 25.29 33.49
C LEU A 248 -25.91 25.97 34.87
N VAL A 249 -25.46 27.23 34.94
CA VAL A 249 -25.40 28.00 36.17
C VAL A 249 -26.78 28.12 36.78
N GLY A 250 -27.80 28.39 35.96
CA GLY A 250 -29.21 28.45 36.42
C GLY A 250 -29.70 27.15 37.04
N MET A 251 -29.34 26.01 36.45
CA MET A 251 -29.65 24.66 36.96
C MET A 251 -28.88 24.37 38.26
N LEU A 252 -27.58 24.67 38.32
CA LEU A 252 -26.74 24.44 39.50
C LEU A 252 -27.22 25.25 40.72
N LYS A 253 -27.69 26.48 40.53
CA LYS A 253 -28.27 27.31 41.61
C LYS A 253 -29.55 26.77 42.21
N GLN A 254 -30.25 25.84 41.53
CA GLN A 254 -31.46 25.20 42.03
C GLN A 254 -31.16 23.93 42.87
N LEU A 255 -29.91 23.44 42.81
CA LEU A 255 -29.52 22.27 43.58
C LEU A 255 -29.38 22.61 45.06
N THR A 256 -29.84 21.71 45.90
CA THR A 256 -29.69 21.76 47.36
C THR A 256 -29.20 20.45 47.90
N SER A 257 -28.25 20.48 48.84
CA SER A 257 -27.75 19.29 49.52
C SER A 257 -27.78 19.53 51.03
N LYS A 258 -27.87 18.46 51.82
CA LYS A 258 -27.66 18.47 53.28
C LYS A 258 -26.19 18.34 53.67
N ASP A 259 -25.34 18.13 52.67
CA ASP A 259 -23.89 17.95 52.82
C ASP A 259 -23.24 19.29 52.46
N ASP A 260 -22.55 19.90 53.38
CA ASP A 260 -21.91 21.20 53.21
C ASP A 260 -20.75 21.13 52.22
N GLU A 261 -19.97 20.05 52.15
CA GLU A 261 -18.88 19.88 51.14
C GLU A 261 -19.43 19.83 49.73
N VAL A 262 -20.57 19.19 49.51
CA VAL A 262 -21.21 19.15 48.18
C VAL A 262 -21.70 20.56 47.78
N MET A 263 -22.26 21.30 48.72
CA MET A 263 -22.70 22.69 48.44
C MET A 263 -21.55 23.65 48.17
N GLU A 264 -20.42 23.48 48.87
CA GLU A 264 -19.20 24.25 48.60
C GLU A 264 -18.66 23.95 47.18
N GLY A 265 -18.59 22.67 46.80
CA GLY A 265 -18.17 22.25 45.43
C GLY A 265 -19.10 22.81 44.35
N ILE A 266 -20.43 22.80 44.53
CA ILE A 266 -21.36 23.38 43.57
C ILE A 266 -21.14 24.88 43.43
N ASN A 267 -20.95 25.61 44.55
CA ASN A 267 -20.69 27.04 44.53
C ASN A 267 -19.38 27.42 43.86
N ASP A 268 -18.33 26.60 44.00
CA ASP A 268 -17.06 26.79 43.30
C ASP A 268 -17.19 26.59 41.78
N ILE A 269 -17.96 25.59 41.35
CA ILE A 269 -18.24 25.38 39.92
C ILE A 269 -19.03 26.60 39.37
N ILE A 270 -20.07 27.08 40.07
CA ILE A 270 -20.84 28.25 39.64
C ILE A 270 -19.94 29.48 39.51
N LYS A 271 -19.06 29.70 40.49
CA LYS A 271 -18.14 30.85 40.48
C LYS A 271 -17.14 30.81 39.34
N ASN A 272 -16.63 29.60 38.98
CA ASN A 272 -15.73 29.42 37.85
C ASN A 272 -16.46 29.74 36.53
N LEU A 273 -17.64 29.16 36.30
CA LEU A 273 -18.44 29.42 35.10
C LEU A 273 -18.83 30.88 34.96
N GLU A 274 -19.26 31.56 36.06
CA GLU A 274 -19.57 33.00 36.05
C GLU A 274 -18.33 33.88 35.80
N GLY A 275 -17.12 33.38 36.09
CA GLY A 275 -15.85 34.03 35.78
C GLY A 275 -15.46 33.97 34.32
N GLU A 276 -15.85 32.90 33.60
CA GLU A 276 -15.61 32.69 32.16
C GLU A 276 -16.65 33.38 31.27
N ILE A 277 -17.87 33.62 31.79
CA ILE A 277 -18.95 34.33 31.07
C ILE A 277 -18.66 35.85 30.91
N LYS A 278 -17.65 36.41 31.62
CA LYS A 278 -17.23 37.81 31.49
C LYS A 278 -16.26 38.01 30.34
#